data_08db606feecad771fa2ec9d440ec40b3
#
_entry.id   08db606feecad771fa2ec9d440ec40b3
#
_cell.length_a   1.000
_cell.length_b   1.000
_cell.length_c   1.000
_cell.angle_alpha   90.00
_cell.angle_beta   90.00
_cell.angle_gamma   90.00
#
_symmetry.space_group_name_H-M   'P 1'
#
loop_
_entity.id
_entity.type
_entity.pdbx_description
1 polymer ?
#
loop_
_entity_poly.entity_id
_entity_poly.type
_entity_poly.pdbx_seq_one_letter_code
_entity_poly.pdbx_strand_id
1 'polypeptide(L)'
;MSRRKARPARPSGSARTARPGGSASSARPRTAAAPAVTADSPCPCGLPAAYGACCGRFHAGPGTAPTAELLMRSRYSAFVVGDEPYLLRTWAPETRPADVDFDPALRWTGLEIEETGDGTAFHQRGTVTFRARFTHDGSPGELHERSRFTRHEGAWVYVDGDFLD
;
A
#
# COMPACT_ATOMS: atom_id res chain seq x y z
N MET A 1 -2.18 -18.92 22.99
CA MET A 1 -1.43 -17.76 22.47
C MET A 1 -2.14 -17.27 21.23
N SER A 2 -2.89 -16.16 21.35
CA SER A 2 -3.78 -15.66 20.31
C SER A 2 -2.98 -14.85 19.29
N ARG A 3 -2.90 -15.35 18.05
CA ARG A 3 -2.23 -14.66 16.95
C ARG A 3 -3.18 -13.59 16.41
N ARG A 4 -2.83 -12.33 16.59
CA ARG A 4 -3.56 -11.21 15.98
C ARG A 4 -3.28 -11.17 14.48
N LYS A 5 -4.35 -11.28 13.68
CA LYS A 5 -4.29 -11.07 12.23
C LYS A 5 -3.99 -9.59 11.97
N ALA A 6 -2.92 -9.30 11.26
CA ALA A 6 -2.65 -7.94 10.76
C ALA A 6 -3.66 -7.61 9.65
N ARG A 7 -4.70 -6.85 10.00
CA ARG A 7 -5.56 -6.16 9.04
C ARG A 7 -4.96 -4.80 8.77
N PRO A 8 -4.97 -4.29 7.53
CA PRO A 8 -4.77 -2.87 7.33
C PRO A 8 -5.82 -2.14 8.17
N ALA A 9 -5.38 -1.16 8.97
CA ALA A 9 -6.24 -0.46 9.90
C ALA A 9 -7.38 0.26 9.13
N ARG A 10 -8.63 -0.06 9.49
CA ARG A 10 -9.78 0.76 9.12
C ARG A 10 -9.72 2.03 9.97
N PRO A 11 -9.85 3.21 9.39
CA PRO A 11 -10.12 4.40 10.19
C PRO A 11 -11.52 4.27 10.82
N SER A 12 -11.57 4.20 12.15
CA SER A 12 -12.82 4.17 12.92
C SER A 12 -13.46 5.55 12.89
N GLY A 13 -14.49 5.73 12.11
CA GLY A 13 -15.37 6.90 12.14
C GLY A 13 -16.72 6.53 12.72
N SER A 14 -16.99 6.90 13.96
CA SER A 14 -18.30 6.77 14.60
C SER A 14 -19.26 7.79 14.01
N ALA A 15 -20.25 7.36 13.24
CA ALA A 15 -21.32 8.22 12.77
C ALA A 15 -22.56 8.08 13.68
N ARG A 16 -22.97 9.17 14.30
CA ARG A 16 -24.30 9.31 14.92
C ARG A 16 -25.30 9.82 13.91
N THR A 17 -26.43 9.17 13.89
CA THR A 17 -27.61 9.44 13.08
C THR A 17 -28.30 10.78 13.42
N ALA A 18 -28.71 11.53 12.39
CA ALA A 18 -29.89 12.40 12.42
C ALA A 18 -30.43 12.60 11.00
N ARG A 19 -31.71 12.22 10.79
CA ARG A 19 -32.56 12.69 9.68
C ARG A 19 -33.33 13.93 10.16
N PRO A 20 -33.84 14.87 9.30
CA PRO A 20 -34.72 14.55 8.17
C PRO A 20 -34.65 15.46 6.93
N GLY A 21 -35.17 14.94 5.83
CA GLY A 21 -36.07 15.56 4.87
C GLY A 21 -35.70 16.86 4.13
N GLY A 22 -35.66 16.76 2.79
CA GLY A 22 -35.68 17.91 1.91
C GLY A 22 -35.16 17.57 0.51
N SER A 23 -36.06 17.36 -0.44
CA SER A 23 -35.77 17.22 -1.85
C SER A 23 -35.05 18.45 -2.41
N ALA A 24 -33.84 18.26 -2.94
CA ALA A 24 -33.31 19.12 -3.98
C ALA A 24 -32.33 18.26 -4.80
N SER A 25 -32.73 18.00 -6.03
CA SER A 25 -31.89 17.38 -7.05
C SER A 25 -30.75 18.33 -7.38
N SER A 26 -29.64 18.18 -6.68
CA SER A 26 -28.36 18.79 -7.09
C SER A 26 -27.50 17.66 -7.61
N ALA A 27 -27.31 17.62 -8.92
CA ALA A 27 -26.30 16.78 -9.56
C ALA A 27 -24.95 17.13 -8.92
N ARG A 28 -24.44 16.25 -8.03
CA ARG A 28 -23.07 16.35 -7.55
C ARG A 28 -22.15 16.26 -8.77
N PRO A 29 -21.18 17.16 -8.91
CA PRO A 29 -20.16 16.96 -9.93
C PRO A 29 -19.54 15.59 -9.68
N ARG A 30 -19.56 14.73 -10.68
CA ARG A 30 -18.79 13.49 -10.67
C ARG A 30 -17.35 13.92 -10.49
N THR A 31 -16.78 13.70 -9.32
CA THR A 31 -15.34 13.79 -9.13
C THR A 31 -14.73 12.87 -10.19
N ALA A 32 -14.00 13.45 -11.13
CA ALA A 32 -13.32 12.69 -12.16
C ALA A 32 -12.45 11.65 -11.45
N ALA A 33 -12.64 10.38 -11.80
CA ALA A 33 -11.77 9.32 -11.32
C ALA A 33 -10.33 9.71 -11.65
N ALA A 34 -9.40 9.53 -10.70
CA ALA A 34 -7.98 9.75 -10.96
C ALA A 34 -7.58 8.95 -12.21
N PRO A 35 -6.76 9.51 -13.13
CA PRO A 35 -6.35 8.80 -14.31
C PRO A 35 -5.67 7.48 -13.93
N ALA A 36 -6.00 6.41 -14.67
CA ALA A 36 -5.39 5.10 -14.45
C ALA A 36 -3.87 5.17 -14.64
N VAL A 37 -3.13 4.47 -13.79
CA VAL A 37 -1.68 4.34 -13.92
C VAL A 37 -1.35 3.45 -15.12
N THR A 38 -0.57 3.98 -16.06
CA THR A 38 -0.08 3.26 -17.24
C THR A 38 1.42 3.03 -17.14
N ALA A 39 1.99 2.22 -18.05
CA ALA A 39 3.42 1.96 -18.07
C ALA A 39 4.28 3.25 -18.15
N ASP A 40 3.77 4.27 -18.84
CA ASP A 40 4.46 5.54 -19.06
C ASP A 40 4.17 6.59 -17.97
N SER A 41 3.22 6.33 -17.07
CA SER A 41 2.90 7.20 -15.94
C SER A 41 4.08 7.30 -14.97
N PRO A 42 4.26 8.43 -14.27
CA PRO A 42 5.17 8.47 -13.13
C PRO A 42 4.85 7.35 -12.14
N CYS A 43 5.88 6.68 -11.64
CA CYS A 43 5.63 5.60 -10.68
C CYS A 43 5.02 6.14 -9.38
N PRO A 44 3.92 5.55 -8.89
CA PRO A 44 3.29 5.98 -7.63
C PRO A 44 4.22 5.97 -6.43
N CYS A 45 5.27 5.15 -6.46
CA CYS A 45 6.22 5.03 -5.34
C CYS A 45 7.11 6.27 -5.12
N GLY A 46 7.06 7.26 -6.03
CA GLY A 46 7.80 8.51 -5.92
C GLY A 46 9.22 8.49 -6.45
N LEU A 47 9.74 7.35 -6.90
CA LEU A 47 11.02 7.31 -7.61
C LEU A 47 10.88 7.97 -8.99
N PRO A 48 11.94 8.64 -9.51
CA PRO A 48 11.89 9.38 -10.77
C PRO A 48 11.98 8.46 -11.99
N ALA A 49 11.04 7.54 -12.12
CA ALA A 49 10.96 6.60 -13.23
C ALA A 49 9.51 6.36 -13.62
N ALA A 50 9.29 5.94 -14.87
CA ALA A 50 7.98 5.50 -15.32
C ALA A 50 7.59 4.19 -14.60
N TYR A 51 6.30 4.03 -14.33
CA TYR A 51 5.78 2.87 -13.61
C TYR A 51 6.23 1.54 -14.23
N GLY A 52 6.15 1.39 -15.55
CA GLY A 52 6.54 0.16 -16.24
C GLY A 52 8.02 -0.19 -16.11
N ALA A 53 8.89 0.80 -15.91
CA ALA A 53 10.33 0.62 -15.68
C ALA A 53 10.70 0.60 -14.18
N CYS A 54 9.73 0.82 -13.30
CA CYS A 54 9.90 0.89 -11.85
C CYS A 54 9.12 -0.24 -11.17
N CYS A 55 8.07 0.06 -10.42
CA CYS A 55 7.27 -0.94 -9.71
C CYS A 55 6.53 -1.89 -10.65
N GLY A 56 6.09 -1.40 -11.81
CA GLY A 56 5.37 -2.19 -12.80
C GLY A 56 6.15 -3.39 -13.32
N ARG A 57 7.47 -3.31 -13.39
CA ARG A 57 8.32 -4.44 -13.79
C ARG A 57 8.24 -5.62 -12.81
N PHE A 58 8.04 -5.35 -11.52
CA PHE A 58 7.85 -6.40 -10.52
C PHE A 58 6.41 -6.95 -10.56
N HIS A 59 5.43 -6.09 -10.82
CA HIS A 59 4.03 -6.50 -10.91
C HIS A 59 3.78 -7.43 -12.11
N ALA A 60 4.35 -7.09 -13.26
CA ALA A 60 4.08 -7.77 -14.53
C ALA A 60 4.95 -9.01 -14.77
N GLY A 61 6.11 -9.12 -14.12
CA GLY A 61 7.13 -10.09 -14.50
C GLY A 61 7.50 -11.09 -13.43
N PRO A 62 8.40 -12.04 -13.79
CA PRO A 62 8.98 -12.98 -12.85
C PRO A 62 10.07 -12.31 -11.98
N GLY A 63 10.46 -11.08 -12.26
CA GLY A 63 11.45 -10.35 -11.50
C GLY A 63 11.00 -10.07 -10.07
N THR A 64 11.94 -10.20 -9.14
CA THR A 64 11.70 -9.92 -7.71
C THR A 64 12.45 -8.67 -7.29
N ALA A 65 11.89 -7.95 -6.32
CA ALA A 65 12.56 -6.78 -5.77
C ALA A 65 13.87 -7.19 -5.07
N PRO A 66 15.02 -6.56 -5.41
CA PRO A 66 16.31 -6.97 -4.88
C PRO A 66 16.56 -6.53 -3.44
N THR A 67 15.77 -5.59 -2.92
CA THR A 67 15.89 -5.04 -1.55
C THR A 67 14.53 -4.94 -0.88
N ALA A 68 14.54 -4.90 0.45
CA ALA A 68 13.31 -4.68 1.24
C ALA A 68 12.67 -3.33 0.91
N GLU A 69 13.46 -2.27 0.68
CA GLU A 69 12.93 -0.96 0.28
C GLU A 69 12.20 -1.02 -1.05
N LEU A 70 12.80 -1.64 -2.07
CA LEU A 70 12.14 -1.79 -3.38
C LEU A 70 10.91 -2.68 -3.29
N LEU A 71 10.91 -3.69 -2.43
CA LEU A 71 9.69 -4.44 -2.17
C LEU A 71 8.62 -3.55 -1.55
N MET A 72 8.96 -2.75 -0.53
CA MET A 72 8.01 -1.82 0.09
C MET A 72 7.41 -0.85 -0.94
N ARG A 73 8.26 -0.24 -1.77
CA ARG A 73 7.82 0.67 -2.83
C ARG A 73 6.88 -0.01 -3.82
N SER A 74 7.20 -1.22 -4.25
CA SER A 74 6.36 -1.96 -5.20
C SER A 74 5.03 -2.42 -4.60
N ARG A 75 5.01 -2.73 -3.32
CA ARG A 75 3.77 -3.04 -2.59
C ARG A 75 2.88 -1.81 -2.42
N TYR A 76 3.45 -0.65 -2.10
CA TYR A 76 2.71 0.61 -2.10
C TYR A 76 2.05 0.87 -3.46
N SER A 77 2.83 0.77 -4.55
CA SER A 77 2.28 0.93 -5.91
C SER A 77 1.21 -0.12 -6.23
N ALA A 78 1.33 -1.34 -5.71
CA ALA A 78 0.31 -2.38 -5.86
C ALA A 78 -1.00 -2.01 -5.16
N PHE A 79 -0.96 -1.36 -4.00
CA PHE A 79 -2.15 -0.78 -3.37
C PHE A 79 -2.76 0.34 -4.21
N VAL A 80 -1.94 1.17 -4.84
CA VAL A 80 -2.43 2.25 -5.71
C VAL A 80 -3.17 1.72 -6.92
N VAL A 81 -2.62 0.69 -7.58
CA VAL A 81 -3.20 0.11 -8.81
C VAL A 81 -4.18 -1.03 -8.57
N GLY A 82 -4.32 -1.50 -7.32
CA GLY A 82 -5.22 -2.60 -6.97
C GLY A 82 -4.71 -3.98 -7.39
N ASP A 83 -3.41 -4.21 -7.37
CA ASP A 83 -2.79 -5.50 -7.73
C ASP A 83 -2.76 -6.45 -6.52
N GLU A 84 -3.91 -7.07 -6.23
CA GLU A 84 -4.04 -8.06 -5.16
C GLU A 84 -3.10 -9.26 -5.34
N PRO A 85 -2.99 -9.89 -6.53
CA PRO A 85 -2.10 -11.03 -6.70
C PRO A 85 -0.65 -10.71 -6.32
N TYR A 86 -0.15 -9.52 -6.65
CA TYR A 86 1.19 -9.10 -6.25
C TYR A 86 1.32 -8.94 -4.74
N LEU A 87 0.36 -8.30 -4.09
CA LEU A 87 0.35 -8.14 -2.64
C LEU A 87 0.38 -9.48 -1.93
N LEU A 88 -0.45 -10.43 -2.37
CA LEU A 88 -0.53 -11.76 -1.74
C LEU A 88 0.75 -12.58 -1.96
N ARG A 89 1.29 -12.61 -3.18
CA ARG A 89 2.51 -13.40 -3.45
C ARG A 89 3.77 -12.84 -2.81
N THR A 90 3.77 -11.55 -2.46
CA THR A 90 4.87 -10.89 -1.73
C THR A 90 4.62 -10.76 -0.23
N TRP A 91 3.68 -11.50 0.28
CA TRP A 91 3.37 -11.60 1.71
C TRP A 91 3.92 -12.90 2.28
N ALA A 92 4.57 -12.85 3.44
CA ALA A 92 5.06 -14.06 4.10
C ALA A 92 3.92 -15.06 4.33
N PRO A 93 4.09 -16.35 4.00
CA PRO A 93 3.01 -17.34 4.13
C PRO A 93 2.37 -17.39 5.51
N GLU A 94 3.17 -17.18 6.58
CA GLU A 94 2.72 -17.26 7.98
C GLU A 94 1.77 -16.14 8.38
N THR A 95 1.83 -15.00 7.68
CA THR A 95 1.03 -13.80 8.01
C THR A 95 0.11 -13.38 6.88
N ARG A 96 0.17 -14.03 5.73
CA ARG A 96 -0.63 -13.75 4.53
C ARG A 96 -2.13 -13.85 4.82
N PRO A 97 -2.92 -12.80 4.53
CA PRO A 97 -4.37 -12.89 4.58
C PRO A 97 -4.92 -13.71 3.42
N ALA A 98 -6.17 -14.10 3.48
CA ALA A 98 -6.85 -14.81 2.39
C ALA A 98 -7.08 -13.90 1.17
N ASP A 99 -7.36 -12.63 1.41
CA ASP A 99 -7.62 -11.60 0.41
C ASP A 99 -7.15 -10.23 0.89
N VAL A 100 -7.10 -9.27 -0.02
CA VAL A 100 -6.84 -7.86 0.28
C VAL A 100 -8.09 -7.06 -0.01
N ASP A 101 -8.62 -6.40 1.02
CA ASP A 101 -9.78 -5.53 0.89
C ASP A 101 -9.32 -4.11 0.51
N PHE A 102 -9.66 -3.69 -0.71
CA PHE A 102 -9.41 -2.32 -1.20
C PHE A 102 -10.62 -1.45 -0.89
N ASP A 103 -10.41 -0.42 -0.06
CA ASP A 103 -11.45 0.55 0.25
C ASP A 103 -11.61 1.54 -0.93
N PRO A 104 -12.76 1.58 -1.62
CA PRO A 104 -12.95 2.47 -2.76
C PRO A 104 -12.97 3.96 -2.38
N ALA A 105 -13.15 4.29 -1.11
CA ALA A 105 -13.11 5.66 -0.61
C ALA A 105 -11.70 6.14 -0.30
N LEU A 106 -10.72 5.23 -0.24
CA LEU A 106 -9.33 5.54 0.08
C LEU A 106 -8.51 5.71 -1.20
N ARG A 107 -7.75 6.81 -1.26
CA ARG A 107 -6.82 7.11 -2.36
C ARG A 107 -5.45 7.41 -1.79
N TRP A 108 -4.47 6.65 -2.21
CA TRP A 108 -3.07 6.90 -1.85
C TRP A 108 -2.53 8.10 -2.62
N THR A 109 -1.85 9.00 -1.93
CA THR A 109 -1.39 10.29 -2.48
C THR A 109 0.11 10.50 -2.39
N GLY A 110 0.84 9.65 -1.70
CA GLY A 110 2.30 9.75 -1.62
C GLY A 110 2.94 8.75 -0.69
N LEU A 111 4.18 8.45 -0.94
CA LEU A 111 5.03 7.58 -0.12
C LEU A 111 6.34 8.28 0.19
N GLU A 112 6.72 8.28 1.44
CA GLU A 112 8.01 8.76 1.93
C GLU A 112 8.69 7.65 2.74
N ILE A 113 9.88 7.25 2.32
CA ILE A 113 10.72 6.33 3.08
C ILE A 113 11.57 7.15 4.04
N GLU A 114 11.44 6.89 5.33
CA GLU A 114 12.18 7.61 6.37
C GLU A 114 13.48 6.91 6.76
N GLU A 115 13.42 5.59 6.89
CA GLU A 115 14.54 4.80 7.38
C GLU A 115 14.49 3.39 6.82
N THR A 116 15.67 2.84 6.53
CA THR A 116 15.84 1.43 6.20
C THR A 116 16.84 0.79 7.15
N GLY A 117 16.52 -0.39 7.68
CA GLY A 117 17.42 -1.20 8.48
C GLY A 117 17.71 -2.51 7.78
N ASP A 118 18.99 -2.83 7.53
CA ASP A 118 19.37 -4.01 6.74
C ASP A 118 18.61 -4.09 5.39
N GLY A 119 18.14 -5.23 4.97
CA GLY A 119 17.26 -5.37 3.80
C GLY A 119 17.94 -5.21 2.45
N THR A 120 19.28 -5.21 2.39
CA THR A 120 20.05 -5.18 1.14
C THR A 120 20.11 -6.57 0.48
N ALA A 121 20.73 -6.65 -0.69
CA ALA A 121 20.93 -7.92 -1.39
C ALA A 121 21.67 -8.99 -0.54
N PHE A 122 22.39 -8.58 0.50
CA PHE A 122 23.19 -9.45 1.34
C PHE A 122 22.51 -9.86 2.66
N HIS A 123 21.36 -9.28 2.96
CA HIS A 123 20.64 -9.54 4.20
C HIS A 123 19.51 -10.56 4.02
N GLN A 124 19.14 -11.24 5.10
CA GLN A 124 18.00 -12.15 5.15
C GLN A 124 16.77 -11.51 5.77
N ARG A 125 16.95 -10.39 6.46
CA ARG A 125 15.88 -9.59 7.10
C ARG A 125 16.13 -8.12 6.86
N GLY A 126 15.07 -7.35 6.94
CA GLY A 126 15.15 -5.90 6.84
C GLY A 126 13.92 -5.22 7.39
N THR A 127 14.08 -3.95 7.68
CA THR A 127 12.97 -3.08 8.10
C THR A 127 12.92 -1.85 7.20
N VAL A 128 11.71 -1.33 6.99
CA VAL A 128 11.49 -0.07 6.29
C VAL A 128 10.50 0.74 7.09
N THR A 129 10.89 1.93 7.50
CA THR A 129 10.01 2.91 8.14
C THR A 129 9.57 3.91 7.10
N PHE A 130 8.28 4.13 6.99
CA PHE A 130 7.72 4.99 5.95
C PHE A 130 6.47 5.71 6.40
N ARG A 131 6.14 6.79 5.68
CA ARG A 131 4.84 7.46 5.72
C ARG A 131 4.15 7.30 4.39
N ALA A 132 2.93 6.81 4.41
CA ALA A 132 2.06 6.73 3.25
C ALA A 132 0.87 7.67 3.46
N ARG A 133 0.75 8.67 2.59
CA ARG A 133 -0.33 9.65 2.65
C ARG A 133 -1.50 9.18 1.80
N PHE A 134 -2.68 9.49 2.26
CA PHE A 134 -3.91 9.15 1.56
C PHE A 134 -5.00 10.20 1.81
N THR A 135 -6.06 10.13 1.02
CA THR A 135 -7.35 10.74 1.35
C THR A 135 -8.37 9.63 1.54
N HIS A 136 -9.28 9.84 2.47
CA HIS A 136 -10.44 8.97 2.69
C HIS A 136 -11.70 9.84 2.66
N ASP A 137 -12.57 9.59 1.70
CA ASP A 137 -13.73 10.47 1.42
C ASP A 137 -13.33 11.96 1.29
N GLY A 138 -12.16 12.22 0.69
CA GLY A 138 -11.63 13.57 0.50
C GLY A 138 -10.88 14.15 1.70
N SER A 139 -10.90 13.51 2.86
CA SER A 139 -10.17 13.93 4.06
C SER A 139 -8.76 13.35 4.07
N PRO A 140 -7.71 14.18 4.29
CA PRO A 140 -6.34 13.69 4.31
C PRO A 140 -6.05 12.83 5.54
N GLY A 141 -5.19 11.85 5.35
CA GLY A 141 -4.68 10.98 6.40
C GLY A 141 -3.28 10.48 6.08
N GLU A 142 -2.68 9.85 7.07
CA GLU A 142 -1.32 9.34 6.95
C GLU A 142 -1.20 8.02 7.70
N LEU A 143 -0.52 7.07 7.09
CA LEU A 143 -0.08 5.83 7.71
C LEU A 143 1.41 5.94 7.99
N HIS A 144 1.82 5.83 9.25
CA HIS A 144 3.21 5.78 9.66
C HIS A 144 3.50 4.38 10.23
N GLU A 145 4.38 3.65 9.57
CA GLU A 145 4.63 2.24 9.90
C GLU A 145 6.12 1.90 9.78
N ARG A 146 6.59 1.03 10.66
CA ARG A 146 7.83 0.27 10.47
C ARG A 146 7.45 -1.15 10.08
N SER A 147 7.70 -1.51 8.83
CA SER A 147 7.46 -2.84 8.28
C SER A 147 8.68 -3.75 8.44
N ARG A 148 8.42 -5.02 8.66
CA ARG A 148 9.43 -6.08 8.69
C ARG A 148 9.32 -6.96 7.46
N PHE A 149 10.48 -7.28 6.91
CA PHE A 149 10.64 -8.09 5.71
C PHE A 149 11.62 -9.23 5.96
N THR A 150 11.41 -10.34 5.28
CA THR A 150 12.31 -11.48 5.31
C THR A 150 12.42 -12.09 3.92
N ARG A 151 13.40 -12.98 3.72
CA ARG A 151 13.47 -13.78 2.50
C ARG A 151 12.67 -15.06 2.68
N HIS A 152 11.90 -15.39 1.65
CA HIS A 152 11.18 -16.64 1.50
C HIS A 152 11.51 -17.20 0.12
N GLU A 153 12.12 -18.40 0.07
CA GLU A 153 12.59 -18.99 -1.20
C GLU A 153 13.45 -18.02 -2.03
N GLY A 154 14.31 -17.27 -1.34
CA GLY A 154 15.24 -16.32 -1.93
C GLY A 154 14.66 -14.94 -2.28
N ALA A 155 13.36 -14.75 -2.22
CA ALA A 155 12.70 -13.47 -2.53
C ALA A 155 12.28 -12.73 -1.26
N TRP A 156 12.31 -11.40 -1.30
CA TRP A 156 11.79 -10.57 -0.23
C TRP A 156 10.28 -10.70 -0.12
N VAL A 157 9.78 -10.87 1.12
CA VAL A 157 8.35 -10.83 1.44
C VAL A 157 8.09 -9.95 2.66
N TYR A 158 6.91 -9.34 2.69
CA TYR A 158 6.41 -8.58 3.84
C TYR A 158 5.94 -9.55 4.92
N VAL A 159 6.33 -9.33 6.16
CA VAL A 159 5.93 -10.15 7.31
C VAL A 159 4.81 -9.47 8.09
N ASP A 160 5.11 -8.36 8.70
CA ASP A 160 4.22 -7.54 9.52
C ASP A 160 4.81 -6.14 9.74
N GLY A 161 4.14 -5.33 10.53
CA GLY A 161 4.63 -4.01 10.86
C GLY A 161 4.05 -3.49 12.16
N ASP A 162 4.70 -2.45 12.68
CA ASP A 162 4.25 -1.68 13.83
C ASP A 162 3.84 -0.29 13.38
N PHE A 163 2.65 0.14 13.78
CA PHE A 163 2.23 1.52 13.57
C PHE A 163 2.99 2.42 14.53
N LEU A 164 3.43 3.55 14.00
CA LEU A 164 4.14 4.58 14.75
C LEU A 164 3.25 5.81 14.89
N ASP A 165 3.45 6.56 15.96
CA ASP A 165 2.70 7.80 16.23
C ASP A 165 3.24 8.98 15.40
#